data_13ac8a1f7c3e425225bef0c2049d8a18
#
_entry.id   13ac8a1f7c3e425225bef0c2049d8a18
#
_cell.length_a   1.000
_cell.length_b   1.000
_cell.length_c   1.000
_cell.angle_alpha   90.00
_cell.angle_beta   90.00
_cell.angle_gamma   90.00
#
_symmetry.space_group_name_H-M   'P 1'
#
loop_
_entity.id
_entity.type
_entity.pdbx_description
1 polymer ?
#
loop_
_entity_poly.entity_id
_entity_poly.type
_entity_poly.pdbx_seq_one_letter_code
_entity_poly.pdbx_strand_id
1 'polypeptide(L)'
;VPDRLPWVRRARRTERRIAAAAACAALAFLLSGTAAAGGPAAPCASVEAQQVPSYGPIDGPPAVSIWHDVALGEGWGCLDAFRGRMALVVTLAGRFRAPGTLEDMAQRVGAISRTEGLRYWSVTDGAWRTLLSEAFALEGPDLERRRPDFSATELLSGRALYTAQRDTRSTDLNLYRLLGRRVDARRLIVESKNLSPIRFLVFELFAPGALQAVHSLQQLEPGVWGYYGVSAVRGGAFDSEAKSFVNRAAAYYRYLAGVPSDRDPPLAP
;
A
#
# COMPACT_ATOMS: atom_id res chain seq x y z
N VAL A 1 13.11 -43.19 -64.78
CA VAL A 1 13.04 -42.99 -63.32
C VAL A 1 13.29 -41.52 -63.09
N PRO A 2 12.29 -40.71 -62.61
CA PRO A 2 12.46 -39.25 -62.50
C PRO A 2 13.07 -38.80 -61.20
N ASP A 3 13.79 -37.71 -61.33
CA ASP A 3 14.53 -36.94 -60.35
C ASP A 3 13.83 -36.64 -59.04
N ARG A 4 14.56 -36.76 -57.96
CA ARG A 4 14.12 -36.31 -56.65
C ARG A 4 14.33 -34.80 -56.52
N LEU A 5 13.24 -34.07 -56.41
CA LEU A 5 13.17 -32.60 -56.33
C LEU A 5 13.95 -32.03 -55.11
N PRO A 6 14.77 -31.01 -55.27
CA PRO A 6 15.72 -30.48 -54.26
C PRO A 6 15.05 -29.76 -53.08
N TRP A 7 13.77 -29.46 -53.11
CA TRP A 7 13.07 -28.72 -52.06
C TRP A 7 12.75 -29.56 -50.79
N VAL A 8 12.69 -30.89 -50.91
CA VAL A 8 12.43 -31.80 -49.77
C VAL A 8 13.56 -31.75 -48.72
N ARG A 9 14.79 -31.40 -49.11
CA ARG A 9 15.91 -31.30 -48.16
C ARG A 9 15.94 -29.95 -47.39
N ARG A 10 15.27 -28.90 -47.86
CA ARG A 10 15.20 -27.62 -47.17
C ARG A 10 14.17 -27.60 -46.04
N ALA A 11 13.06 -28.30 -46.20
CA ALA A 11 12.01 -28.38 -45.18
C ALA A 11 12.50 -29.00 -43.85
N ARG A 12 13.31 -30.08 -43.94
CA ARG A 12 13.81 -30.76 -42.72
C ARG A 12 14.86 -29.99 -41.93
N ARG A 13 15.57 -29.01 -42.54
CA ARG A 13 16.54 -28.16 -41.83
C ARG A 13 15.85 -27.01 -41.11
N THR A 14 14.70 -26.54 -41.61
CA THR A 14 13.93 -25.45 -40.97
C THR A 14 13.19 -25.95 -39.75
N GLU A 15 12.62 -27.15 -39.81
CA GLU A 15 11.92 -27.76 -38.67
C GLU A 15 12.84 -28.02 -37.47
N ARG A 16 14.10 -28.44 -37.70
CA ARG A 16 15.08 -28.66 -36.62
C ARG A 16 15.55 -27.35 -35.96
N ARG A 17 15.55 -26.24 -36.71
CA ARG A 17 15.91 -24.91 -36.14
C ARG A 17 14.76 -24.28 -35.35
N ILE A 18 13.52 -24.51 -35.76
CA ILE A 18 12.32 -24.07 -35.07
C ILE A 18 12.13 -24.85 -33.76
N ALA A 19 12.38 -26.16 -33.76
CA ALA A 19 12.31 -26.98 -32.55
C ALA A 19 13.38 -26.61 -31.51
N ALA A 20 14.62 -26.24 -31.94
CA ALA A 20 15.67 -25.82 -31.04
C ALA A 20 15.44 -24.43 -30.46
N ALA A 21 14.84 -23.51 -31.22
CA ALA A 21 14.48 -22.18 -30.73
C ALA A 21 13.31 -22.21 -29.75
N ALA A 22 12.33 -23.09 -29.96
CA ALA A 22 11.21 -23.28 -29.01
C ALA A 22 11.65 -23.91 -27.69
N ALA A 23 12.63 -24.82 -27.69
CA ALA A 23 13.17 -25.40 -26.46
C ALA A 23 13.98 -24.40 -25.61
N CYS A 24 14.70 -23.46 -26.21
CA CYS A 24 15.39 -22.40 -25.47
C CYS A 24 14.43 -21.36 -24.91
N ALA A 25 13.34 -21.04 -25.60
CA ALA A 25 12.31 -20.11 -25.09
C ALA A 25 11.52 -20.70 -23.91
N ALA A 26 11.27 -22.01 -23.92
CA ALA A 26 10.59 -22.69 -22.81
C ALA A 26 11.47 -22.78 -21.54
N LEU A 27 12.81 -22.86 -21.67
CA LEU A 27 13.71 -22.88 -20.52
C LEU A 27 13.89 -21.50 -19.88
N ALA A 28 13.72 -20.41 -20.63
CA ALA A 28 13.80 -19.04 -20.09
C ALA A 28 12.57 -18.66 -19.26
N PHE A 29 11.41 -19.29 -19.48
CA PHE A 29 10.19 -19.06 -18.70
C PHE A 29 10.14 -19.82 -17.36
N LEU A 30 10.99 -20.82 -17.15
CA LEU A 30 11.07 -21.59 -15.90
C LEU A 30 11.97 -20.98 -14.83
N LEU A 31 12.64 -19.85 -15.14
CA LEU A 31 13.43 -19.05 -14.20
C LEU A 31 12.69 -17.81 -13.67
N SER A 32 11.39 -17.70 -13.97
CA SER A 32 10.52 -16.75 -13.27
C SER A 32 10.42 -17.24 -11.84
N GLY A 33 11.27 -16.64 -10.98
CA GLY A 33 11.44 -16.98 -9.60
C GLY A 33 10.10 -17.19 -8.90
N THR A 34 9.92 -18.34 -8.30
CA THR A 34 8.96 -18.54 -7.23
C THR A 34 9.20 -17.41 -6.23
N ALA A 35 8.33 -16.41 -6.24
CA ALA A 35 8.27 -15.45 -5.15
C ALA A 35 8.20 -16.29 -3.88
N ALA A 36 9.17 -16.13 -3.01
CA ALA A 36 9.23 -16.82 -1.74
C ALA A 36 7.86 -16.69 -1.07
N ALA A 37 7.31 -17.82 -0.61
CA ALA A 37 6.10 -17.89 0.21
C ALA A 37 6.37 -17.28 1.60
N GLY A 38 6.83 -16.03 1.64
CA GLY A 38 7.02 -15.23 2.84
C GLY A 38 5.91 -14.21 2.92
N GLY A 39 5.36 -14.01 4.11
CA GLY A 39 4.41 -12.93 4.37
C GLY A 39 5.03 -11.54 4.22
N PRO A 40 4.25 -10.48 4.35
CA PRO A 40 4.74 -9.11 4.30
C PRO A 40 5.73 -8.84 5.45
N ALA A 41 6.79 -8.05 5.18
CA ALA A 41 7.76 -7.65 6.18
C ALA A 41 7.10 -6.89 7.33
N ALA A 42 7.44 -7.21 8.58
CA ALA A 42 6.90 -6.51 9.74
C ALA A 42 7.56 -5.13 9.86
N PRO A 43 6.77 -4.01 9.90
CA PRO A 43 7.31 -2.65 9.89
C PRO A 43 8.20 -2.31 11.08
N CYS A 44 8.07 -3.04 12.17
CA CYS A 44 8.76 -2.82 13.45
C CYS A 44 9.59 -4.03 13.89
N ALA A 45 9.87 -4.98 13.01
CA ALA A 45 10.82 -6.04 13.29
C ALA A 45 12.18 -5.45 13.71
N SER A 46 12.85 -6.11 14.67
CA SER A 46 14.19 -5.69 15.12
C SER A 46 15.18 -5.67 13.96
N VAL A 47 16.23 -4.84 14.08
CA VAL A 47 17.25 -4.66 13.03
C VAL A 47 17.87 -6.00 12.61
N GLU A 48 17.94 -6.97 13.53
CA GLU A 48 18.50 -8.31 13.30
C GLU A 48 17.54 -9.26 12.55
N ALA A 49 16.23 -9.01 12.62
CA ALA A 49 15.19 -9.81 11.94
C ALA A 49 14.66 -9.13 10.66
N GLN A 50 15.30 -8.05 10.22
CA GLN A 50 14.78 -7.21 9.14
C GLN A 50 14.77 -7.90 7.78
N GLN A 51 13.58 -8.31 7.37
CA GLN A 51 13.24 -8.20 5.96
C GLN A 51 12.96 -6.71 5.67
N VAL A 52 14.01 -5.97 5.32
CA VAL A 52 13.83 -4.58 4.84
C VAL A 52 12.99 -4.66 3.58
N PRO A 53 11.87 -3.91 3.49
CA PRO A 53 11.09 -3.91 2.27
C PRO A 53 11.98 -3.42 1.12
N SER A 54 11.93 -4.10 -0.02
CA SER A 54 12.63 -3.66 -1.23
C SER A 54 11.97 -2.38 -1.71
N TYR A 55 12.58 -1.24 -1.42
CA TYR A 55 12.08 0.06 -1.85
C TYR A 55 12.18 0.23 -3.37
N GLY A 56 11.16 0.83 -3.97
CA GLY A 56 11.23 1.36 -5.33
C GLY A 56 12.32 2.43 -5.50
N PRO A 57 12.59 2.90 -6.73
CA PRO A 57 13.57 3.96 -6.97
C PRO A 57 13.17 5.27 -6.29
N ILE A 58 14.16 6.13 -6.00
CA ILE A 58 13.90 7.46 -5.40
C ILE A 58 13.08 8.30 -6.37
N ASP A 59 11.99 8.89 -5.88
CA ASP A 59 11.01 9.68 -6.64
C ASP A 59 10.31 8.90 -7.76
N GLY A 60 10.50 7.58 -7.81
CA GLY A 60 9.83 6.68 -8.73
C GLY A 60 8.61 5.99 -8.13
N PRO A 61 7.99 5.09 -8.88
CA PRO A 61 6.88 4.30 -8.38
C PRO A 61 7.34 3.41 -7.21
N PRO A 62 6.54 3.28 -6.13
CA PRO A 62 6.83 2.35 -5.05
C PRO A 62 6.73 0.90 -5.53
N ALA A 63 7.50 0.01 -4.93
CA ALA A 63 7.31 -1.43 -5.07
C ALA A 63 5.98 -1.84 -4.40
N VAL A 64 5.22 -2.69 -5.07
CA VAL A 64 3.91 -3.17 -4.60
C VAL A 64 3.97 -4.66 -4.39
N SER A 65 3.39 -5.15 -3.29
CA SER A 65 3.18 -6.57 -3.07
C SER A 65 1.79 -6.80 -2.48
N ILE A 66 1.20 -7.94 -2.81
CA ILE A 66 -0.16 -8.31 -2.42
C ILE A 66 -0.13 -9.73 -1.87
N TRP A 67 -0.78 -9.94 -0.74
CA TRP A 67 -0.99 -11.26 -0.14
C TRP A 67 -2.46 -11.46 0.16
N HIS A 68 -2.94 -12.65 -0.13
CA HIS A 68 -4.28 -13.09 0.21
C HIS A 68 -4.21 -14.12 1.32
N ASP A 69 -5.16 -14.07 2.23
CA ASP A 69 -5.38 -15.04 3.29
C ASP A 69 -4.12 -15.35 4.13
N VAL A 70 -3.41 -14.31 4.56
CA VAL A 70 -2.13 -14.40 5.26
C VAL A 70 -2.27 -14.21 6.76
N ALA A 71 -1.60 -15.06 7.55
CA ALA A 71 -1.43 -14.86 8.98
C ALA A 71 -0.20 -13.98 9.22
N LEU A 72 -0.38 -12.86 9.92
CA LEU A 72 0.72 -11.99 10.30
C LEU A 72 1.39 -12.56 11.57
N GLY A 73 2.70 -12.80 11.48
CA GLY A 73 3.49 -13.50 12.48
C GLY A 73 3.90 -12.65 13.69
N GLU A 74 4.79 -13.18 14.52
CA GLU A 74 5.21 -12.56 15.79
C GLU A 74 5.87 -11.19 15.65
N GLY A 75 6.61 -10.94 14.56
CA GLY A 75 7.21 -9.62 14.25
C GLY A 75 6.22 -8.47 14.13
N TRP A 76 4.93 -8.78 14.03
CA TRP A 76 3.83 -7.81 14.00
C TRP A 76 3.29 -7.48 15.41
N GLY A 77 3.78 -8.16 16.46
CA GLY A 77 3.34 -7.96 17.83
C GLY A 77 3.64 -6.57 18.42
N CYS A 78 4.49 -5.80 17.75
CA CYS A 78 4.78 -4.41 18.10
C CYS A 78 3.69 -3.42 17.63
N LEU A 79 2.70 -3.87 16.85
CA LEU A 79 1.57 -3.08 16.38
C LEU A 79 0.28 -3.51 17.10
N ASP A 80 -0.49 -2.53 17.55
CA ASP A 80 -1.78 -2.77 18.20
C ASP A 80 -2.84 -3.32 17.25
N ALA A 81 -2.71 -2.98 15.96
CA ALA A 81 -3.74 -3.23 14.96
C ALA A 81 -3.64 -4.62 14.33
N PHE A 82 -2.44 -5.08 13.99
CA PHE A 82 -2.23 -6.24 13.11
C PHE A 82 -2.04 -7.54 13.90
N ARG A 83 -3.14 -8.18 14.26
CA ARG A 83 -3.11 -9.51 14.89
C ARG A 83 -4.04 -10.47 14.16
N GLY A 84 -3.54 -11.67 13.85
CA GLY A 84 -4.31 -12.76 13.28
C GLY A 84 -4.32 -12.78 11.74
N ARG A 85 -5.31 -13.46 11.19
CA ARG A 85 -5.41 -13.71 9.74
C ARG A 85 -6.05 -12.53 9.04
N MET A 86 -5.44 -12.11 7.92
CA MET A 86 -5.92 -11.04 7.05
C MET A 86 -6.33 -11.65 5.71
N ALA A 87 -7.52 -11.29 5.23
CA ALA A 87 -8.01 -11.74 3.93
C ALA A 87 -7.20 -11.11 2.77
N LEU A 88 -6.81 -9.85 2.94
CA LEU A 88 -5.99 -9.12 1.97
C LEU A 88 -4.97 -8.26 2.71
N VAL A 89 -3.72 -8.30 2.24
CA VAL A 89 -2.67 -7.35 2.63
C VAL A 89 -2.04 -6.76 1.38
N VAL A 90 -1.98 -5.45 1.32
CA VAL A 90 -1.30 -4.69 0.26
C VAL A 90 -0.18 -3.88 0.89
N THR A 91 1.02 -3.96 0.32
CA THR A 91 2.14 -3.14 0.75
C THR A 91 2.65 -2.26 -0.37
N LEU A 92 3.08 -1.06 0.01
CA LEU A 92 3.81 -0.14 -0.85
C LEU A 92 5.14 0.21 -0.18
N ALA A 93 6.24 0.01 -0.88
CA ALA A 93 7.58 0.38 -0.41
C ALA A 93 8.21 1.37 -1.40
N GLY A 94 8.30 2.64 -1.03
CA GLY A 94 8.78 3.71 -1.89
C GLY A 94 9.82 4.59 -1.23
N ARG A 95 10.57 5.34 -2.04
CA ARG A 95 11.51 6.36 -1.60
C ARG A 95 11.21 7.67 -2.31
N PHE A 96 11.32 8.77 -1.57
CA PHE A 96 11.10 10.09 -2.14
C PHE A 96 11.99 11.13 -1.47
N ARG A 97 12.24 12.24 -2.18
CA ARG A 97 12.92 13.40 -1.63
C ARG A 97 11.93 14.34 -0.98
N ALA A 98 12.20 14.70 0.26
CA ALA A 98 11.49 15.77 0.95
C ALA A 98 12.44 16.44 1.94
N PRO A 99 12.51 17.78 1.98
CA PRO A 99 13.26 18.47 3.02
C PRO A 99 12.56 18.32 4.38
N GLY A 100 13.31 18.56 5.43
CA GLY A 100 12.78 18.62 6.79
C GLY A 100 13.21 17.47 7.68
N THR A 101 12.75 17.56 8.91
CA THR A 101 13.02 16.67 10.03
C THR A 101 11.94 15.59 10.16
N LEU A 102 12.09 14.72 11.17
CA LEU A 102 11.06 13.76 11.55
C LEU A 102 9.77 14.48 12.01
N GLU A 103 9.91 15.61 12.69
CA GLU A 103 8.80 16.46 13.15
C GLU A 103 8.03 17.06 11.96
N ASP A 104 8.73 17.53 10.93
CA ASP A 104 8.10 18.06 9.72
C ASP A 104 7.30 16.95 8.98
N MET A 105 7.83 15.74 8.94
CA MET A 105 7.12 14.60 8.37
C MET A 105 5.92 14.18 9.25
N ALA A 106 6.08 14.19 10.58
CA ALA A 106 4.99 13.93 11.51
C ALA A 106 3.88 14.99 11.38
N GLN A 107 4.25 16.27 11.21
CA GLN A 107 3.29 17.35 10.97
C GLN A 107 2.53 17.13 9.66
N ARG A 108 3.20 16.66 8.61
CA ARG A 108 2.55 16.32 7.32
C ARG A 108 1.56 15.18 7.47
N VAL A 109 1.92 14.13 8.21
CA VAL A 109 1.00 13.00 8.51
C VAL A 109 -0.17 13.45 9.39
N GLY A 110 0.08 14.35 10.35
CA GLY A 110 -0.94 14.90 11.27
C GLY A 110 -1.91 15.89 10.62
N ALA A 111 -1.59 16.41 9.44
CA ALA A 111 -2.41 17.35 8.69
C ALA A 111 -3.58 16.64 7.98
N ILE A 112 -4.51 16.10 8.76
CA ILE A 112 -5.62 15.25 8.29
C ILE A 112 -6.50 15.98 7.27
N SER A 113 -6.80 17.24 7.50
CA SER A 113 -7.64 18.06 6.61
C SER A 113 -7.04 18.19 5.20
N ARG A 114 -5.72 18.10 5.05
CA ARG A 114 -5.04 18.17 3.76
C ARG A 114 -5.19 16.88 2.93
N THR A 115 -5.72 15.82 3.49
CA THR A 115 -6.04 14.59 2.76
C THR A 115 -7.39 14.66 2.05
N GLU A 116 -8.21 15.67 2.34
CA GLU A 116 -9.44 15.95 1.61
C GLU A 116 -9.12 16.30 0.15
N GLY A 117 -9.90 15.78 -0.77
CA GLY A 117 -9.69 15.97 -2.21
C GLY A 117 -8.62 15.08 -2.83
N LEU A 118 -7.90 14.24 -2.06
CA LEU A 118 -6.97 13.26 -2.64
C LEU A 118 -7.68 12.44 -3.72
N ARG A 119 -6.98 12.19 -4.83
CA ARG A 119 -7.51 11.41 -5.94
C ARG A 119 -6.82 10.05 -6.03
N TYR A 120 -7.56 9.07 -6.49
CA TYR A 120 -7.06 7.72 -6.78
C TYR A 120 -7.59 7.23 -8.12
N TRP A 121 -6.93 6.26 -8.71
CA TRP A 121 -7.43 5.58 -9.89
C TRP A 121 -8.49 4.56 -9.51
N SER A 122 -9.72 4.77 -9.94
CA SER A 122 -10.80 3.81 -9.81
C SER A 122 -10.69 2.78 -10.93
N VAL A 123 -10.37 1.54 -10.58
CA VAL A 123 -10.29 0.43 -11.55
C VAL A 123 -11.67 0.16 -12.17
N THR A 124 -12.72 0.27 -11.37
CA THR A 124 -14.10 0.06 -11.84
C THR A 124 -14.55 1.10 -12.87
N ASP A 125 -14.17 2.37 -12.65
CA ASP A 125 -14.59 3.47 -13.53
C ASP A 125 -13.57 3.72 -14.66
N GLY A 126 -12.37 3.14 -14.59
CA GLY A 126 -11.26 3.44 -15.52
C GLY A 126 -10.88 4.93 -15.51
N ALA A 127 -10.98 5.60 -14.36
CA ALA A 127 -10.81 7.05 -14.24
C ALA A 127 -10.28 7.48 -12.87
N TRP A 128 -9.66 8.66 -12.84
CA TRP A 128 -9.30 9.33 -11.59
C TRP A 128 -10.55 9.82 -10.86
N ARG A 129 -10.69 9.41 -9.60
CA ARG A 129 -11.80 9.79 -8.71
C ARG A 129 -11.26 10.42 -7.43
N THR A 130 -12.09 11.20 -6.77
CA THR A 130 -11.81 11.65 -5.40
C THR A 130 -11.77 10.45 -4.47
N LEU A 131 -10.73 10.34 -3.64
CA LEU A 131 -10.62 9.31 -2.62
C LEU A 131 -11.40 9.71 -1.36
N LEU A 132 -11.09 10.88 -0.83
CA LEU A 132 -11.70 11.42 0.37
C LEU A 132 -12.42 12.72 0.03
N SER A 133 -13.73 12.75 0.20
CA SER A 133 -14.53 13.96 0.03
C SER A 133 -14.61 14.81 1.30
N GLU A 134 -14.24 14.24 2.44
CA GLU A 134 -14.20 14.90 3.74
C GLU A 134 -13.15 14.21 4.63
N ALA A 135 -12.30 14.98 5.30
CA ALA A 135 -11.31 14.47 6.25
C ALA A 135 -10.97 15.53 7.31
N PHE A 136 -11.06 15.18 8.59
CA PHE A 136 -10.74 16.09 9.68
C PHE A 136 -10.36 15.36 10.98
N ALA A 137 -9.67 16.07 11.87
CA ALA A 137 -9.31 15.59 13.19
C ALA A 137 -10.45 15.79 14.20
N LEU A 138 -10.48 14.92 15.22
CA LEU A 138 -11.49 14.91 16.27
C LEU A 138 -10.83 15.02 17.66
N GLU A 139 -11.53 15.62 18.62
CA GLU A 139 -11.09 15.67 20.02
C GLU A 139 -11.13 14.31 20.71
N GLY A 140 -12.00 13.39 20.24
CA GLY A 140 -12.24 12.05 20.77
C GLY A 140 -13.02 11.22 19.76
N PRO A 141 -13.57 10.06 20.15
CA PRO A 141 -14.33 9.19 19.26
C PRO A 141 -15.78 9.68 19.01
N ASP A 142 -15.95 10.97 18.87
CA ASP A 142 -17.21 11.65 18.62
C ASP A 142 -17.11 12.46 17.33
N LEU A 143 -17.92 12.13 16.33
CA LEU A 143 -17.89 12.71 14.98
C LEU A 143 -18.28 14.20 14.94
N GLU A 144 -18.97 14.69 15.96
CA GLU A 144 -19.39 16.09 16.05
C GLU A 144 -18.29 16.99 16.63
N ARG A 145 -17.32 16.41 17.33
CA ARG A 145 -16.28 17.18 18.03
C ARG A 145 -15.03 17.38 17.16
N ARG A 146 -15.19 18.19 16.12
CA ARG A 146 -14.08 18.58 15.23
C ARG A 146 -13.05 19.43 15.97
N ARG A 147 -11.80 19.32 15.56
CA ARG A 147 -10.68 20.12 16.03
C ARG A 147 -9.73 20.47 14.88
N PRO A 148 -8.77 21.41 15.10
CA PRO A 148 -7.64 21.60 14.21
C PRO A 148 -6.82 20.31 14.04
N ASP A 149 -6.08 20.21 12.94
CA ASP A 149 -5.16 19.11 12.66
C ASP A 149 -4.18 18.85 13.81
N PHE A 150 -3.66 17.64 13.87
CA PHE A 150 -2.72 17.26 14.92
C PHE A 150 -1.34 17.86 14.69
N SER A 151 -0.73 18.34 15.77
CA SER A 151 0.68 18.72 15.78
C SER A 151 1.59 17.49 15.70
N ALA A 152 2.85 17.71 15.30
CA ALA A 152 3.87 16.67 15.30
C ALA A 152 4.03 16.03 16.69
N THR A 153 4.01 16.83 17.76
CA THR A 153 4.11 16.35 19.14
C THR A 153 2.97 15.43 19.51
N GLU A 154 1.74 15.79 19.15
CA GLU A 154 0.58 14.92 19.40
C GLU A 154 0.69 13.62 18.63
N LEU A 155 1.04 13.67 17.33
CA LEU A 155 1.18 12.46 16.51
C LEU A 155 2.27 11.52 17.04
N LEU A 156 3.38 12.06 17.53
CA LEU A 156 4.52 11.27 18.02
C LEU A 156 4.38 10.82 19.49
N SER A 157 3.29 11.21 20.16
CA SER A 157 3.11 10.97 21.61
C SER A 157 2.78 9.53 22.00
N GLY A 158 2.44 8.68 21.06
CA GLY A 158 1.93 7.32 21.34
C GLY A 158 0.49 7.29 21.88
N ARG A 159 -0.20 8.43 21.90
CA ARG A 159 -1.60 8.52 22.35
C ARG A 159 -2.56 8.23 21.20
N ALA A 160 -3.74 7.70 21.55
CA ALA A 160 -4.81 7.52 20.58
C ALA A 160 -5.32 8.89 20.11
N LEU A 161 -5.33 9.09 18.81
CA LEU A 161 -5.90 10.24 18.10
C LEU A 161 -7.08 9.75 17.26
N TYR A 162 -8.03 10.62 16.97
CA TYR A 162 -9.25 10.24 16.27
C TYR A 162 -9.46 11.13 15.05
N THR A 163 -9.90 10.52 13.95
CA THR A 163 -10.18 11.23 12.70
C THR A 163 -11.50 10.76 12.12
N ALA A 164 -12.14 11.62 11.38
CA ALA A 164 -13.29 11.28 10.57
C ALA A 164 -12.93 11.41 9.08
N GLN A 165 -13.37 10.46 8.28
CA GLN A 165 -13.14 10.46 6.83
C GLN A 165 -14.38 9.96 6.10
N ARG A 166 -14.74 10.62 4.99
CA ARG A 166 -15.74 10.16 4.04
C ARG A 166 -15.05 9.74 2.76
N ASP A 167 -14.91 8.44 2.57
CA ASP A 167 -14.51 7.86 1.29
C ASP A 167 -15.68 7.97 0.31
N THR A 168 -15.42 8.29 -0.93
CA THR A 168 -16.47 8.44 -1.96
C THR A 168 -17.27 7.16 -2.26
N ARG A 169 -16.83 6.01 -1.77
CA ARG A 169 -17.61 4.76 -1.78
C ARG A 169 -18.45 4.55 -0.52
N SER A 170 -18.27 5.37 0.51
CA SER A 170 -19.06 5.29 1.72
C SER A 170 -20.12 6.38 1.75
N THR A 171 -21.34 6.02 2.13
CA THR A 171 -22.41 6.99 2.39
C THR A 171 -22.20 7.71 3.71
N ASP A 172 -21.45 7.09 4.62
CA ASP A 172 -21.29 7.55 5.99
C ASP A 172 -19.92 8.24 6.20
N LEU A 173 -19.89 9.10 7.19
CA LEU A 173 -18.64 9.60 7.76
C LEU A 173 -18.09 8.51 8.70
N ASN A 174 -16.88 8.06 8.42
CA ASN A 174 -16.27 6.93 9.11
C ASN A 174 -15.26 7.39 10.15
N LEU A 175 -15.37 6.84 11.36
CA LEU A 175 -14.47 7.09 12.48
C LEU A 175 -13.26 6.20 12.41
N TYR A 176 -12.06 6.78 12.55
CA TYR A 176 -10.79 6.06 12.65
C TYR A 176 -10.03 6.45 13.93
N ARG A 177 -9.29 5.48 14.47
CA ARG A 177 -8.26 5.71 15.46
C ARG A 177 -6.91 5.73 14.77
N LEU A 178 -6.09 6.73 15.09
CA LEU A 178 -4.67 6.79 14.75
C LEU A 178 -3.84 6.57 16.02
N LEU A 179 -2.71 5.90 15.88
CA LEU A 179 -1.71 5.73 16.91
C LEU A 179 -0.34 5.98 16.29
N GLY A 180 0.15 7.21 16.47
CA GLY A 180 1.46 7.60 15.96
C GLY A 180 2.51 7.56 17.06
N ARG A 181 3.72 7.09 16.73
CA ARG A 181 4.84 7.06 17.66
C ARG A 181 6.18 7.22 16.98
N ARG A 182 7.10 7.81 17.68
CA ARG A 182 8.52 7.81 17.34
C ARG A 182 9.11 6.45 17.68
N VAL A 183 9.80 5.83 16.72
CA VAL A 183 10.55 4.59 16.95
C VAL A 183 11.99 4.94 17.36
N ASP A 184 12.62 5.86 16.62
CA ASP A 184 13.96 6.39 16.87
C ASP A 184 14.09 7.81 16.33
N ALA A 185 15.30 8.36 16.28
CA ALA A 185 15.55 9.73 15.80
C ALA A 185 15.20 9.94 14.32
N ARG A 186 15.06 8.88 13.53
CA ARG A 186 14.86 8.92 12.07
C ARG A 186 13.58 8.23 11.61
N ARG A 187 12.85 7.55 12.51
CA ARG A 187 11.70 6.72 12.12
C ARG A 187 10.48 6.98 12.98
N LEU A 188 9.35 7.13 12.31
CA LEU A 188 8.03 7.13 12.91
C LEU A 188 7.16 6.02 12.32
N ILE A 189 6.20 5.56 13.10
CA ILE A 189 5.16 4.62 12.67
C ILE A 189 3.81 5.23 13.05
N VAL A 190 2.86 5.13 12.14
CA VAL A 190 1.47 5.52 12.38
C VAL A 190 0.56 4.37 12.00
N GLU A 191 -0.18 3.87 12.97
CA GLU A 191 -1.22 2.86 12.80
C GLU A 191 -2.58 3.54 12.63
N SER A 192 -3.41 2.99 11.77
CA SER A 192 -4.77 3.44 11.53
C SER A 192 -5.73 2.25 11.56
N LYS A 193 -6.92 2.46 12.14
CA LYS A 193 -7.95 1.43 12.26
C LYS A 193 -9.33 2.05 12.25
N ASN A 194 -10.27 1.54 11.43
CA ASN A 194 -11.64 1.99 11.50
C ASN A 194 -12.31 1.56 12.81
N LEU A 195 -13.04 2.47 13.45
CA LEU A 195 -13.82 2.22 14.65
C LEU A 195 -15.33 2.10 14.37
N SER A 196 -15.81 2.75 13.31
CA SER A 196 -17.15 2.58 12.80
C SER A 196 -17.21 1.54 11.68
N PRO A 197 -18.36 0.91 11.44
CA PRO A 197 -18.54 0.12 10.23
C PRO A 197 -18.47 1.04 9.01
N ILE A 198 -17.87 0.56 7.92
CA ILE A 198 -17.83 1.26 6.64
C ILE A 198 -18.96 0.68 5.78
N ARG A 199 -19.88 1.52 5.34
CA ARG A 199 -21.06 1.11 4.59
C ARG A 199 -21.15 1.80 3.24
N PHE A 200 -21.70 1.06 2.29
CA PHE A 200 -22.20 1.61 1.04
C PHE A 200 -23.71 1.37 1.00
N LEU A 201 -24.47 2.43 1.11
CA LEU A 201 -25.92 2.37 1.34
C LEU A 201 -26.23 1.53 2.60
N VAL A 202 -26.96 0.44 2.44
CA VAL A 202 -27.33 -0.48 3.53
C VAL A 202 -26.34 -1.62 3.74
N PHE A 203 -25.35 -1.77 2.85
CA PHE A 203 -24.41 -2.89 2.89
C PHE A 203 -23.16 -2.52 3.69
N GLU A 204 -22.84 -3.32 4.70
CA GLU A 204 -21.58 -3.19 5.43
C GLU A 204 -20.45 -3.78 4.59
N LEU A 205 -19.50 -2.92 4.17
CA LEU A 205 -18.30 -3.32 3.45
C LEU A 205 -17.23 -3.81 4.42
N PHE A 206 -17.06 -3.12 5.55
CA PHE A 206 -16.06 -3.45 6.57
C PHE A 206 -16.64 -3.25 7.96
N ALA A 207 -16.56 -4.28 8.79
CA ALA A 207 -16.89 -4.19 10.20
C ALA A 207 -15.90 -3.28 10.96
N PRO A 208 -16.24 -2.78 12.15
CA PRO A 208 -15.30 -2.06 13.00
C PRO A 208 -14.01 -2.87 13.23
N GLY A 209 -12.86 -2.26 12.98
CA GLY A 209 -11.55 -2.88 13.11
C GLY A 209 -11.15 -3.82 11.97
N ALA A 210 -11.96 -3.97 10.94
CA ALA A 210 -11.62 -4.82 9.80
C ALA A 210 -10.65 -4.15 8.82
N LEU A 211 -10.72 -2.83 8.66
CA LEU A 211 -9.79 -2.08 7.82
C LEU A 211 -8.69 -1.46 8.68
N GLN A 212 -7.46 -1.83 8.39
CA GLN A 212 -6.29 -1.42 9.16
C GLN A 212 -5.18 -0.99 8.22
N ALA A 213 -4.38 0.01 8.64
CA ALA A 213 -3.19 0.40 7.91
C ALA A 213 -2.06 0.76 8.88
N VAL A 214 -0.83 0.60 8.42
CA VAL A 214 0.36 1.13 9.08
C VAL A 214 1.20 1.87 8.05
N HIS A 215 1.75 2.99 8.47
CA HIS A 215 2.67 3.81 7.69
C HIS A 215 3.96 3.95 8.48
N SER A 216 5.03 3.33 8.00
CA SER A 216 6.38 3.50 8.52
C SER A 216 7.12 4.49 7.63
N LEU A 217 7.62 5.56 8.21
CA LEU A 217 8.38 6.59 7.54
C LEU A 217 9.76 6.67 8.21
N GLN A 218 10.81 6.53 7.42
CA GLN A 218 12.19 6.53 7.88
C GLN A 218 13.04 7.47 7.04
N GLN A 219 13.76 8.37 7.68
CA GLN A 219 14.78 9.17 7.01
C GLN A 219 16.01 8.28 6.74
N LEU A 220 16.19 7.87 5.50
CA LEU A 220 17.31 7.01 5.07
C LEU A 220 18.60 7.81 4.99
N GLU A 221 18.53 9.00 4.42
CA GLU A 221 19.58 9.99 4.25
C GLU A 221 19.02 11.39 4.46
N PRO A 222 19.83 12.44 4.69
CA PRO A 222 19.34 13.81 4.72
C PRO A 222 18.51 14.13 3.46
N GLY A 223 17.24 14.47 3.65
CA GLY A 223 16.31 14.79 2.56
C GLY A 223 15.80 13.59 1.75
N VAL A 224 16.12 12.34 2.12
CA VAL A 224 15.58 11.13 1.48
C VAL A 224 14.80 10.30 2.49
N TRP A 225 13.56 10.03 2.17
CA TRP A 225 12.64 9.27 3.00
C TRP A 225 12.30 7.92 2.39
N GLY A 226 12.32 6.88 3.21
CA GLY A 226 11.71 5.59 2.93
C GLY A 226 10.30 5.54 3.49
N TYR A 227 9.36 5.11 2.70
CA TYR A 227 7.98 4.86 3.08
C TYR A 227 7.66 3.38 2.92
N TYR A 228 7.15 2.77 3.98
CA TYR A 228 6.59 1.44 3.93
C TYR A 228 5.15 1.49 4.45
N GLY A 229 4.20 1.41 3.54
CA GLY A 229 2.76 1.38 3.84
C GLY A 229 2.25 -0.05 3.77
N VAL A 230 1.47 -0.45 4.76
CA VAL A 230 0.77 -1.74 4.80
C VAL A 230 -0.71 -1.48 5.04
N SER A 231 -1.55 -1.89 4.11
CA SER A 231 -3.00 -1.85 4.26
C SER A 231 -3.52 -3.28 4.35
N ALA A 232 -4.31 -3.58 5.35
CA ALA A 232 -4.82 -4.93 5.59
C ALA A 232 -6.31 -4.93 5.87
N VAL A 233 -6.97 -5.98 5.38
CA VAL A 233 -8.40 -6.21 5.57
C VAL A 233 -8.62 -7.55 6.23
N ARG A 234 -9.42 -7.53 7.27
CA ARG A 234 -9.84 -8.74 8.00
C ARG A 234 -11.26 -9.14 7.56
N GLY A 235 -11.41 -10.36 7.05
CA GLY A 235 -12.70 -10.89 6.59
C GLY A 235 -13.13 -10.36 5.21
N GLY A 236 -14.12 -10.99 4.61
CA GLY A 236 -14.65 -10.65 3.28
C GLY A 236 -13.96 -11.39 2.12
N ALA A 237 -14.60 -11.39 0.95
CA ALA A 237 -14.06 -11.93 -0.30
C ALA A 237 -13.60 -10.74 -1.17
N PHE A 238 -12.28 -10.48 -1.20
CA PHE A 238 -11.71 -9.29 -1.84
C PHE A 238 -10.75 -9.60 -3.00
N ASP A 239 -10.85 -10.76 -3.64
CA ASP A 239 -9.93 -11.13 -4.72
C ASP A 239 -9.93 -10.13 -5.89
N SER A 240 -11.08 -9.53 -6.20
CA SER A 240 -11.21 -8.53 -7.26
C SER A 240 -10.81 -7.10 -6.84
N GLU A 241 -10.63 -6.83 -5.55
CA GLU A 241 -10.47 -5.47 -5.02
C GLU A 241 -9.01 -5.05 -4.76
N ALA A 242 -8.05 -5.98 -4.84
CA ALA A 242 -6.65 -5.70 -4.52
C ALA A 242 -6.07 -4.50 -5.29
N LYS A 243 -6.36 -4.37 -6.58
CA LYS A 243 -5.93 -3.23 -7.41
C LYS A 243 -6.45 -1.89 -6.85
N SER A 244 -7.68 -1.88 -6.39
CA SER A 244 -8.29 -0.70 -5.79
C SER A 244 -7.60 -0.29 -4.48
N PHE A 245 -7.22 -1.26 -3.64
CA PHE A 245 -6.43 -1.00 -2.43
C PHE A 245 -5.05 -0.46 -2.76
N VAL A 246 -4.37 -1.01 -3.79
CA VAL A 246 -3.09 -0.49 -4.28
C VAL A 246 -3.21 0.99 -4.65
N ASN A 247 -4.19 1.36 -5.47
CA ASN A 247 -4.36 2.73 -5.94
C ASN A 247 -4.73 3.71 -4.82
N ARG A 248 -5.49 3.27 -3.81
CA ARG A 248 -5.81 4.06 -2.62
C ARG A 248 -4.57 4.29 -1.74
N ALA A 249 -3.78 3.25 -1.50
CA ALA A 249 -2.52 3.35 -0.78
C ALA A 249 -1.51 4.25 -1.55
N ALA A 250 -1.49 4.16 -2.88
CA ALA A 250 -0.67 5.02 -3.74
C ALA A 250 -1.05 6.50 -3.63
N ALA A 251 -2.33 6.82 -3.51
CA ALA A 251 -2.77 8.21 -3.33
C ALA A 251 -2.18 8.81 -2.04
N TYR A 252 -2.21 8.06 -0.96
CA TYR A 252 -1.62 8.51 0.31
C TYR A 252 -0.08 8.59 0.26
N TYR A 253 0.60 7.61 -0.36
CA TYR A 253 2.04 7.67 -0.60
C TYR A 253 2.43 8.94 -1.37
N ARG A 254 1.71 9.26 -2.45
CA ARG A 254 1.96 10.46 -3.27
C ARG A 254 1.75 11.73 -2.48
N TYR A 255 0.72 11.79 -1.65
CA TYR A 255 0.50 12.91 -0.74
C TYR A 255 1.71 13.12 0.19
N LEU A 256 2.22 12.07 0.81
CA LEU A 256 3.40 12.15 1.67
C LEU A 256 4.67 12.52 0.90
N ALA A 257 4.81 12.05 -0.31
CA ALA A 257 5.92 12.41 -1.21
C ALA A 257 5.82 13.84 -1.77
N GLY A 258 4.70 14.54 -1.55
CA GLY A 258 4.50 15.90 -2.05
C GLY A 258 4.28 15.97 -3.55
N VAL A 259 3.79 14.88 -4.17
CA VAL A 259 3.44 14.83 -5.60
C VAL A 259 1.91 14.74 -5.76
N PRO A 260 1.35 15.19 -6.89
CA PRO A 260 -0.08 15.05 -7.14
C PRO A 260 -0.54 13.60 -6.99
N SER A 261 -1.63 13.37 -6.26
CA SER A 261 -2.13 12.03 -5.97
C SER A 261 -2.69 11.33 -7.22
N ASP A 262 -3.05 12.09 -8.25
CA ASP A 262 -3.50 11.62 -9.56
C ASP A 262 -2.42 11.64 -10.63
N ARG A 263 -1.15 11.62 -10.24
CA ARG A 263 -0.01 11.53 -11.17
C ARG A 263 -0.04 10.21 -11.91
N ASP A 264 0.04 10.28 -13.23
CA ASP A 264 0.10 9.12 -14.11
C ASP A 264 1.49 8.47 -14.15
N PRO A 265 1.53 7.18 -14.47
CA PRO A 265 0.41 6.24 -14.58
C PRO A 265 -0.10 5.77 -13.22
N PRO A 266 -1.33 5.20 -13.14
CA PRO A 266 -1.80 4.51 -11.96
C PRO A 266 -0.92 3.28 -11.69
N LEU A 267 -0.75 2.89 -10.40
CA LEU A 267 0.07 1.73 -10.05
C LEU A 267 -0.60 0.40 -10.40
N ALA A 268 -1.91 0.35 -10.41
CA ALA A 268 -2.70 -0.83 -10.75
C ALA A 268 -3.89 -0.40 -11.64
N PRO A 269 -3.68 -0.32 -12.96
CA PRO A 269 -4.70 0.05 -13.94
C PRO A 269 -5.79 -1.02 -14.11
#